data_2137a5219785852a80d9215744e4c29b
#
_entry.id   2137a5219785852a80d9215744e4c29b
#
_cell.length_a   1.000
_cell.length_b   1.000
_cell.length_c   1.000
_cell.angle_alpha   90.00
_cell.angle_beta   90.00
_cell.angle_gamma   90.00
#
_symmetry.space_group_name_H-M   'P 1'
#
loop_
_entity.id
_entity.type
_entity.pdbx_description
1 polymer ?
#
loop_
_entity_poly.entity_id
_entity_poly.type
_entity_poly.pdbx_seq_one_letter_code
_entity_poly.pdbx_strand_id
1 'polypeptide(L)'
;MEAWLAEHHLRADFEHAPLTQRDPRWPGLWYDLPEMPASIDLLIIDGPPCAVHPYCRGIAERLFPLIPPGGAIMLDDAARPGERYVARRWRRNWPNFDFIYEGEGVKGLLIGRRDKI
;
A
#
# COMPACT_ATOMS: atom_id res chain seq x y z
N MET A 1 -9.60 -6.76 -17.67
CA MET A 1 -9.28 -5.40 -17.14
C MET A 1 -8.68 -4.49 -18.21
N GLU A 2 -7.63 -4.92 -18.92
CA GLU A 2 -7.03 -4.10 -19.96
C GLU A 2 -7.99 -3.73 -21.09
N ALA A 3 -8.80 -4.70 -21.56
CA ALA A 3 -9.78 -4.46 -22.61
C ALA A 3 -10.84 -3.45 -22.16
N TRP A 4 -11.29 -3.56 -20.91
CA TRP A 4 -12.25 -2.63 -20.35
C TRP A 4 -11.69 -1.21 -20.28
N LEU A 5 -10.44 -1.08 -19.85
CA LEU A 5 -9.75 0.20 -19.77
C LEU A 5 -9.63 0.86 -21.16
N ALA A 6 -9.26 0.05 -22.17
CA ALA A 6 -9.13 0.54 -23.53
C ALA A 6 -10.46 1.05 -24.08
N GLU A 7 -11.58 0.34 -23.82
CA GLU A 7 -12.91 0.78 -24.21
C GLU A 7 -13.29 2.12 -23.60
N HIS A 8 -12.77 2.42 -22.40
CA HIS A 8 -13.08 3.67 -21.70
C HIS A 8 -11.99 4.72 -21.86
N HIS A 9 -11.08 4.54 -22.81
CA HIS A 9 -9.96 5.44 -23.07
C HIS A 9 -9.06 5.67 -21.86
N LEU A 10 -8.93 4.65 -21.02
CA LEU A 10 -8.07 4.65 -19.84
C LEU A 10 -6.80 3.84 -20.10
N ARG A 11 -5.73 4.22 -19.45
CA ARG A 11 -4.44 3.54 -19.57
C ARG A 11 -3.95 3.10 -18.21
N ALA A 12 -3.40 1.87 -18.17
CA ALA A 12 -2.71 1.37 -16.99
C ALA A 12 -1.63 0.38 -17.46
N ASP A 13 -0.52 0.38 -16.75
CA ASP A 13 0.54 -0.61 -16.95
C ASP A 13 0.30 -1.77 -15.98
N PHE A 14 0.30 -2.99 -16.51
CA PHE A 14 0.10 -4.20 -15.72
C PHE A 14 1.39 -4.98 -15.67
N GLU A 15 1.80 -5.37 -14.47
CA GLU A 15 2.97 -6.19 -14.28
C GLU A 15 2.64 -7.41 -13.44
N HIS A 16 3.11 -8.57 -13.90
CA HIS A 16 3.06 -9.77 -13.09
C HIS A 16 4.24 -9.75 -12.12
N ALA A 17 3.93 -9.70 -10.82
CA ALA A 17 4.94 -9.68 -9.78
C ALA A 17 4.70 -10.86 -8.83
N PRO A 18 5.51 -11.92 -8.90
CA PRO A 18 5.32 -13.06 -8.02
C PRO A 18 5.56 -12.69 -6.56
N LEU A 19 4.92 -13.41 -5.65
CA LEU A 19 5.10 -13.20 -4.22
C LEU A 19 6.38 -13.90 -3.76
N THR A 20 7.24 -13.15 -3.07
CA THR A 20 8.50 -13.67 -2.53
C THR A 20 8.72 -13.15 -1.12
N GLN A 21 9.50 -13.88 -0.33
CA GLN A 21 9.84 -13.47 1.03
C GLN A 21 11.15 -12.67 1.01
N ARG A 22 11.07 -11.35 1.19
CA ARG A 22 12.24 -10.47 1.07
C ARG A 22 12.47 -9.51 2.20
N ASP A 23 11.47 -9.25 3.04
CA ASP A 23 11.65 -8.24 4.09
C ASP A 23 11.72 -8.93 5.45
N PRO A 24 12.89 -8.87 6.14
CA PRO A 24 13.02 -9.48 7.46
C PRO A 24 12.23 -8.75 8.55
N ARG A 25 11.77 -7.53 8.30
CA ARG A 25 11.01 -6.74 9.28
C ARG A 25 9.55 -7.12 9.34
N TRP A 26 9.05 -7.77 8.28
CA TRP A 26 7.64 -8.13 8.16
C TRP A 26 7.50 -9.60 7.79
N PRO A 27 6.58 -10.32 8.45
CA PRO A 27 6.28 -11.70 8.05
C PRO A 27 5.44 -11.73 6.78
N GLY A 28 5.50 -12.86 6.07
CA GLY A 28 4.71 -13.08 4.87
C GLY A 28 5.46 -12.74 3.60
N LEU A 29 4.71 -12.73 2.50
CA LEU A 29 5.25 -12.55 1.17
C LEU A 29 4.85 -11.19 0.61
N TRP A 30 5.66 -10.66 -0.29
CA TRP A 30 5.41 -9.42 -1.00
C TRP A 30 5.73 -9.57 -2.47
N TYR A 31 5.21 -8.66 -3.25
CA TYR A 31 5.42 -8.63 -4.69
C TYR A 31 6.88 -8.41 -5.05
N ASP A 32 7.41 -9.26 -5.92
CA ASP A 32 8.76 -9.08 -6.47
C ASP A 32 8.65 -8.21 -7.71
N LEU A 33 8.75 -6.91 -7.55
CA LEU A 33 8.61 -5.95 -8.62
C LEU A 33 9.88 -5.94 -9.47
N PRO A 34 9.76 -6.12 -10.80
CA PRO A 34 10.93 -6.12 -11.69
C PRO A 34 11.60 -4.73 -11.76
N GLU A 35 10.80 -3.69 -11.68
CA GLU A 35 11.28 -2.31 -11.69
C GLU A 35 10.50 -1.49 -10.67
N MET A 36 11.21 -0.53 -10.06
CA MET A 36 10.57 0.42 -9.14
C MET A 36 10.28 1.70 -9.91
N PRO A 37 9.10 2.31 -9.71
CA PRO A 37 8.82 3.61 -10.32
C PRO A 37 9.74 4.69 -9.75
N ALA A 38 9.97 5.74 -10.52
CA ALA A 38 10.79 6.85 -10.07
C ALA A 38 10.10 7.66 -8.96
N SER A 39 8.77 7.75 -9.04
CA SER A 39 7.96 8.51 -8.09
C SER A 39 6.54 7.94 -8.04
N ILE A 40 5.92 8.01 -6.88
CA ILE A 40 4.55 7.53 -6.66
C ILE A 40 3.74 8.67 -6.04
N ASP A 41 2.74 9.17 -6.76
CA ASP A 41 1.87 10.22 -6.23
C ASP A 41 0.76 9.67 -5.33
N LEU A 42 0.27 8.48 -5.66
CA LEU A 42 -0.74 7.79 -4.87
C LEU A 42 -0.46 6.29 -4.88
N LEU A 43 -0.25 5.72 -3.71
CA LEU A 43 -0.05 4.30 -3.52
C LEU A 43 -1.32 3.68 -2.93
N ILE A 44 -1.98 2.82 -3.70
CA ILE A 44 -3.17 2.10 -3.24
C ILE A 44 -2.77 0.66 -2.94
N ILE A 45 -3.01 0.24 -1.70
CA ILE A 45 -2.61 -1.09 -1.22
C ILE A 45 -3.88 -1.92 -0.96
N ASP A 46 -4.12 -2.90 -1.82
CA ASP A 46 -5.25 -3.81 -1.74
C ASP A 46 -4.80 -5.26 -1.92
N GLY A 47 -3.59 -5.54 -1.48
CA GLY A 47 -2.97 -6.86 -1.54
C GLY A 47 -1.62 -6.88 -0.85
N PRO A 48 -1.03 -8.04 -0.68
CA PRO A 48 -1.58 -9.39 -0.89
C PRO A 48 -2.74 -9.70 0.06
N PRO A 49 -3.57 -10.72 -0.25
CA PRO A 49 -4.70 -11.07 0.63
C PRO A 49 -4.21 -11.56 2.00
N CYS A 50 -5.05 -11.38 3.03
CA CYS A 50 -4.68 -11.76 4.40
C CYS A 50 -4.41 -13.27 4.56
N ALA A 51 -4.88 -14.10 3.62
CA ALA A 51 -4.56 -15.52 3.59
C ALA A 51 -3.06 -15.78 3.37
N VAL A 52 -2.32 -14.85 2.77
CA VAL A 52 -0.86 -14.93 2.65
C VAL A 52 -0.22 -14.72 4.01
N HIS A 53 -0.55 -13.63 4.68
CA HIS A 53 -0.22 -13.35 6.06
C HIS A 53 -0.96 -12.07 6.50
N PRO A 54 -1.48 -12.01 7.76
CA PRO A 54 -2.23 -10.84 8.21
C PRO A 54 -1.45 -9.52 8.17
N TYR A 55 -0.13 -9.55 8.25
CA TYR A 55 0.71 -8.36 8.30
C TYR A 55 1.49 -8.08 7.02
N CYS A 56 1.32 -8.89 5.97
CA CYS A 56 2.18 -8.78 4.79
C CYS A 56 2.02 -7.44 4.05
N ARG A 57 0.86 -6.80 4.13
CA ARG A 57 0.66 -5.48 3.51
C ARG A 57 1.56 -4.40 4.10
N GLY A 58 2.07 -4.61 5.31
CA GLY A 58 3.04 -3.71 5.92
C GLY A 58 4.31 -3.54 5.11
N ILE A 59 4.67 -4.55 4.32
CA ILE A 59 5.86 -4.50 3.47
C ILE A 59 5.77 -3.39 2.43
N ALA A 60 4.55 -2.90 2.11
CA ALA A 60 4.36 -1.77 1.20
C ALA A 60 5.15 -0.53 1.62
N GLU A 61 5.54 -0.40 2.88
CA GLU A 61 6.36 0.72 3.35
C GLU A 61 7.68 0.86 2.60
N ARG A 62 8.12 -0.20 1.93
CA ARG A 62 9.31 -0.14 1.07
C ARG A 62 9.16 0.85 -0.08
N LEU A 63 7.91 1.15 -0.46
CA LEU A 63 7.60 2.11 -1.51
C LEU A 63 7.43 3.54 -1.00
N PHE A 64 7.34 3.73 0.32
CA PHE A 64 7.10 5.05 0.92
C PHE A 64 8.16 6.10 0.56
N PRO A 65 9.46 5.74 0.50
CA PRO A 65 10.47 6.72 0.08
C PRO A 65 10.27 7.28 -1.33
N LEU A 66 9.50 6.60 -2.18
CA LEU A 66 9.22 7.04 -3.55
C LEU A 66 8.06 8.03 -3.63
N ILE A 67 7.37 8.27 -2.51
CA ILE A 67 6.24 9.17 -2.46
C ILE A 67 6.75 10.58 -2.16
N PRO A 68 6.59 11.55 -3.08
CA PRO A 68 7.05 12.91 -2.85
C PRO A 68 6.18 13.64 -1.82
N PRO A 69 6.65 14.76 -1.27
CA PRO A 69 5.81 15.60 -0.41
C PRO A 69 4.48 15.94 -1.11
N GLY A 70 3.38 15.79 -0.38
CA GLY A 70 2.03 15.95 -0.93
C GLY A 70 1.42 14.69 -1.50
N GLY A 71 2.20 13.62 -1.68
CA GLY A 71 1.68 12.32 -2.11
C GLY A 71 0.93 11.59 -1.02
N ALA A 72 0.25 10.50 -1.36
CA ALA A 72 -0.65 9.81 -0.45
C ALA A 72 -0.57 8.29 -0.57
N ILE A 73 -1.01 7.64 0.51
CA ILE A 73 -1.11 6.19 0.64
C ILE A 73 -2.54 5.86 1.02
N MET A 74 -3.10 4.81 0.44
CA MET A 74 -4.40 4.25 0.83
C MET A 74 -4.23 2.76 1.11
N LEU A 75 -4.57 2.33 2.33
CA LEU A 75 -4.60 0.93 2.72
C LEU A 75 -6.04 0.47 2.87
N ASP A 76 -6.47 -0.44 2.02
CA ASP A 76 -7.82 -1.00 2.08
C ASP A 76 -7.94 -2.03 3.22
N ASP A 77 -9.18 -2.32 3.62
CA ASP A 77 -9.50 -3.26 4.69
C ASP A 77 -8.82 -2.93 6.02
N ALA A 78 -8.66 -1.64 6.31
CA ALA A 78 -7.89 -1.18 7.47
C ALA A 78 -8.56 -1.48 8.83
N ALA A 79 -9.82 -1.94 8.83
CA ALA A 79 -10.50 -2.38 10.04
C ALA A 79 -10.01 -3.74 10.54
N ARG A 80 -9.38 -4.55 9.69
CA ARG A 80 -8.88 -5.86 10.09
C ARG A 80 -7.79 -5.74 11.16
N PRO A 81 -7.69 -6.70 12.10
CA PRO A 81 -6.66 -6.64 13.14
C PRO A 81 -5.23 -6.56 12.59
N GLY A 82 -4.94 -7.28 11.51
CA GLY A 82 -3.61 -7.24 10.90
C GLY A 82 -3.26 -5.86 10.35
N GLU A 83 -4.19 -5.24 9.62
CA GLU A 83 -4.00 -3.91 9.06
C GLU A 83 -3.95 -2.83 10.14
N ARG A 84 -4.67 -3.02 11.26
CA ARG A 84 -4.56 -2.12 12.42
C ARG A 84 -3.16 -2.14 13.03
N TYR A 85 -2.57 -3.33 13.11
CA TYR A 85 -1.19 -3.47 13.57
C TYR A 85 -0.22 -2.78 12.60
N VAL A 86 -0.41 -2.99 11.29
CA VAL A 86 0.38 -2.32 10.26
C VAL A 86 0.30 -0.80 10.41
N ALA A 87 -0.92 -0.27 10.55
CA ALA A 87 -1.14 1.17 10.71
C ALA A 87 -0.41 1.72 11.93
N ARG A 88 -0.42 0.98 13.04
CA ARG A 88 0.27 1.40 14.27
C ARG A 88 1.78 1.50 14.04
N ARG A 89 2.36 0.52 13.35
CA ARG A 89 3.79 0.54 13.05
C ARG A 89 4.13 1.67 12.08
N TRP A 90 3.33 1.90 11.07
CA TRP A 90 3.56 2.98 10.12
C TRP A 90 3.51 4.35 10.81
N ARG A 91 2.55 4.57 11.71
CA ARG A 91 2.48 5.82 12.46
C ARG A 91 3.74 6.07 13.29
N ARG A 92 4.30 5.03 13.84
CA ARG A 92 5.52 5.12 14.65
C ARG A 92 6.75 5.36 13.78
N ASN A 93 6.88 4.63 12.68
CA ASN A 93 8.12 4.58 11.91
C ASN A 93 8.18 5.62 10.79
N TRP A 94 7.05 6.21 10.44
CA TRP A 94 6.93 7.16 9.34
C TRP A 94 6.28 8.46 9.81
N PRO A 95 6.96 9.24 10.69
CA PRO A 95 6.38 10.46 11.26
C PRO A 95 6.16 11.58 10.24
N ASN A 96 6.76 11.48 9.05
CA ASN A 96 6.55 12.44 7.97
C ASN A 96 5.24 12.22 7.20
N PHE A 97 4.48 11.16 7.55
CA PHE A 97 3.14 10.92 7.03
C PHE A 97 2.12 11.18 8.12
N ASP A 98 0.99 11.78 7.73
CA ASP A 98 -0.17 11.92 8.60
C ASP A 98 -1.18 10.85 8.22
N PHE A 99 -1.43 9.89 9.10
CA PHE A 99 -2.31 8.77 8.86
C PHE A 99 -3.68 9.00 9.52
N ILE A 100 -4.74 8.94 8.70
CA ILE A 100 -6.12 9.10 9.15
C ILE A 100 -6.88 7.82 8.83
N TYR A 101 -7.63 7.32 9.81
CA TYR A 101 -8.48 6.14 9.66
C TYR A 101 -9.92 6.56 9.36
N GLU A 102 -10.48 6.04 8.26
CA GLU A 102 -11.87 6.23 7.86
C GLU A 102 -12.63 4.94 8.10
N GLY A 103 -13.50 4.94 9.10
CA GLY A 103 -14.19 3.74 9.56
C GLY A 103 -15.66 3.63 9.24
N GLU A 104 -16.22 4.54 8.44
CA GLU A 104 -17.65 4.51 8.13
C GLU A 104 -18.08 3.30 7.31
N GLY A 105 -17.19 2.69 6.57
CA GLY A 105 -17.44 1.43 5.88
C GLY A 105 -17.13 0.24 6.77
N VAL A 106 -17.69 -0.94 6.42
CA VAL A 106 -17.47 -2.18 7.17
C VAL A 106 -15.99 -2.58 7.17
N LYS A 107 -15.26 -2.25 6.10
CA LYS A 107 -13.88 -2.70 5.90
C LYS A 107 -12.83 -1.70 6.39
N GLY A 108 -13.18 -0.43 6.47
CA GLY A 108 -12.24 0.61 6.87
C GLY A 108 -11.21 0.98 5.81
N LEU A 109 -10.69 2.19 5.91
CA LEU A 109 -9.66 2.70 5.00
C LEU A 109 -8.67 3.53 5.80
N LEU A 110 -7.38 3.29 5.61
CA LEU A 110 -6.32 4.13 6.17
C LEU A 110 -5.77 5.02 5.06
N ILE A 111 -5.72 6.31 5.31
CA ILE A 111 -5.17 7.28 4.38
C ILE A 111 -3.96 7.93 5.02
N GLY A 112 -2.80 7.84 4.37
CA GLY A 112 -1.58 8.51 4.79
C GLY A 112 -1.22 9.61 3.80
N ARG A 113 -0.97 10.80 4.28
CA ARG A 113 -0.53 11.92 3.44
C ARG A 113 0.86 12.33 3.86
N ARG A 114 1.77 12.45 2.90
CA ARG A 114 3.11 12.92 3.20
C ARG A 114 3.09 14.43 3.35
N ASP A 115 3.71 14.92 4.42
CA ASP A 115 3.84 16.35 4.66
C ASP A 115 4.55 17.03 3.48
N LYS A 116 4.18 18.29 3.21
CA LYS A 116 4.74 19.05 2.09
C LYS A 116 6.15 19.56 2.34
N ILE A 117 6.64 19.35 3.54
CA ILE A 117 7.99 19.79 3.93
C ILE A 117 8.86 18.61 4.24
#